data_c0bfe80d976349622fcbb43cbfb0536c
#
_entry.id   c0bfe80d976349622fcbb43cbfb0536c
#
_cell.length_a   1.000
_cell.length_b   1.000
_cell.length_c   1.000
_cell.angle_alpha   90.00
_cell.angle_beta   90.00
_cell.angle_gamma   90.00
#
_symmetry.space_group_name_H-M   'P 1'
#
loop_
_entity.id
_entity.type
_entity.pdbx_description
1 polymer ?
#
loop_
_entity_poly.entity_id
_entity_poly.type
_entity_poly.pdbx_seq_one_letter_code
_entity_poly.pdbx_strand_id
1 'polypeptide(L)'
;MSDQYLGDNGADRKALLDRMLSGDLTVSNKDVAAAFAIDPEFDPYSIDLGSIDPSHPGLFVADTLWSHFERLRAEDPVHFHEESMFGPYWSVTKYKDIMYVDRNHELFSSQEKLGGIALGGSPNRQEEYSLPMFIQEDPPKHDAQRNVVSPMFVPRNLADLEPLIRERASNILDNLPRNEEFNWVRSVSVELTAQMLATLFDIPQEDRMKLIEWSDTIQNLSDPEIFETPEEGFQVLFECLGYFQELFDERKKQPPKFDLLSMLAHDDSTKDMPPQELLGNVMLLIVGGND
;
A
#
# COMPACT_ATOMS: atom_id res chain seq x y z
N MET A 1 23.08 7.40 11.87
CA MET A 1 22.97 7.26 10.40
C MET A 1 24.37 7.41 9.82
N SER A 2 24.89 6.37 9.22
CA SER A 2 26.24 6.45 8.59
C SER A 2 26.11 7.32 7.33
N ASP A 3 26.79 8.46 7.32
CA ASP A 3 26.86 9.40 6.18
C ASP A 3 27.51 8.81 4.91
N GLN A 4 27.66 7.51 4.84
CA GLN A 4 28.47 6.84 3.80
C GLN A 4 27.85 6.92 2.41
N TYR A 5 26.54 7.05 2.32
CA TYR A 5 25.83 7.21 1.04
C TYR A 5 25.80 8.67 0.56
N LEU A 6 26.25 9.62 1.38
CA LEU A 6 25.75 10.98 1.29
C LEU A 6 26.89 12.00 1.42
N GLY A 7 26.98 12.91 0.46
CA GLY A 7 27.82 14.11 0.56
C GLY A 7 27.33 15.10 1.65
N ASP A 8 27.97 16.28 1.72
CA ASP A 8 28.04 17.27 2.81
C ASP A 8 26.72 17.91 3.37
N ASN A 9 25.51 17.41 3.07
CA ASN A 9 24.23 18.05 3.46
C ASN A 9 23.57 17.48 4.74
N GLY A 10 24.34 16.98 5.68
CA GLY A 10 23.83 16.26 6.86
C GLY A 10 22.84 17.02 7.77
N ALA A 11 22.94 18.35 7.88
CA ALA A 11 22.06 19.15 8.73
C ALA A 11 20.63 19.29 8.17
N ASP A 12 20.53 19.52 6.84
CA ASP A 12 19.24 19.68 6.15
C ASP A 12 18.46 18.36 6.13
N ARG A 13 19.18 17.25 5.99
CA ARG A 13 18.59 15.90 6.03
C ARG A 13 18.04 15.54 7.42
N LYS A 14 18.79 15.86 8.46
CA LYS A 14 18.31 15.62 9.83
C LYS A 14 17.01 16.39 10.07
N ALA A 15 16.96 17.65 9.67
CA ALA A 15 15.75 18.45 9.79
C ALA A 15 14.58 17.85 8.99
N LEU A 16 14.83 17.36 7.77
CA LEU A 16 13.82 16.68 6.97
C LEU A 16 13.34 15.38 7.62
N LEU A 17 14.26 14.57 8.13
CA LEU A 17 13.93 13.35 8.86
C LEU A 17 13.11 13.63 10.13
N ASP A 18 13.50 14.62 10.91
CA ASP A 18 12.77 15.01 12.12
C ASP A 18 11.33 15.43 11.75
N ARG A 19 11.14 16.12 10.63
CA ARG A 19 9.82 16.46 10.09
C ARG A 19 9.03 15.20 9.67
N MET A 20 9.62 14.31 8.90
CA MET A 20 8.99 13.06 8.48
C MET A 20 8.57 12.20 9.67
N LEU A 21 9.48 12.02 10.65
CA LEU A 21 9.22 11.22 11.85
C LEU A 21 8.21 11.86 12.80
N SER A 22 8.07 13.18 12.77
CA SER A 22 7.03 13.91 13.52
C SER A 22 5.64 13.83 12.87
N GLY A 23 5.53 13.22 11.70
CA GLY A 23 4.29 13.14 10.94
C GLY A 23 3.95 14.43 10.19
N ASP A 24 4.96 15.26 9.85
CA ASP A 24 4.77 16.43 8.99
C ASP A 24 4.43 15.98 7.56
N LEU A 25 3.15 16.04 7.24
CA LEU A 25 2.59 15.65 5.94
C LEU A 25 2.92 16.65 4.81
N THR A 26 3.67 17.72 5.09
CA THR A 26 4.12 18.68 4.06
C THR A 26 5.46 18.31 3.42
N VAL A 27 6.07 17.20 3.83
CA VAL A 27 7.31 16.69 3.23
C VAL A 27 6.98 15.94 1.94
N SER A 28 7.40 16.46 0.81
CA SER A 28 7.14 15.81 -0.49
C SER A 28 8.10 14.66 -0.80
N ASN A 29 7.65 13.74 -1.64
CA ASN A 29 8.52 12.70 -2.21
C ASN A 29 9.72 13.28 -2.96
N LYS A 30 9.58 14.46 -3.54
CA LYS A 30 10.64 15.17 -4.24
C LYS A 30 11.69 15.73 -3.28
N ASP A 31 11.27 16.28 -2.13
CA ASP A 31 12.20 16.73 -1.09
C ASP A 31 12.99 15.54 -0.54
N VAL A 32 12.32 14.40 -0.33
CA VAL A 32 12.96 13.14 0.08
C VAL A 32 13.94 12.68 -0.98
N ALA A 33 13.54 12.60 -2.24
CA ALA A 33 14.40 12.18 -3.33
C ALA A 33 15.62 13.09 -3.47
N ALA A 34 15.46 14.41 -3.36
CA ALA A 34 16.55 15.37 -3.44
C ALA A 34 17.52 15.30 -2.24
N ALA A 35 16.96 15.15 -1.02
CA ALA A 35 17.75 15.07 0.21
C ALA A 35 18.52 13.75 0.35
N PHE A 36 17.98 12.67 -0.19
CA PHE A 36 18.54 11.32 -0.11
C PHE A 36 19.11 10.81 -1.44
N ALA A 37 19.38 11.70 -2.40
CA ALA A 37 20.02 11.32 -3.65
C ALA A 37 21.38 10.66 -3.37
N ILE A 38 21.61 9.51 -4.00
CA ILE A 38 22.87 8.76 -3.93
C ILE A 38 23.48 8.64 -5.32
N ASP A 39 24.76 8.32 -5.37
CA ASP A 39 25.43 7.99 -6.63
C ASP A 39 24.82 6.68 -7.21
N PRO A 40 24.26 6.68 -8.43
CA PRO A 40 23.72 5.47 -9.07
C PRO A 40 24.77 4.36 -9.28
N GLU A 41 26.06 4.74 -9.32
CA GLU A 41 27.18 3.80 -9.47
C GLU A 41 27.81 3.40 -8.14
N PHE A 42 27.14 3.71 -7.01
CA PHE A 42 27.65 3.36 -5.69
C PHE A 42 27.80 1.84 -5.53
N ASP A 43 29.01 1.41 -5.18
CA ASP A 43 29.29 0.00 -4.92
C ASP A 43 29.05 -0.35 -3.44
N PRO A 44 28.04 -1.16 -3.12
CA PRO A 44 27.77 -1.57 -1.74
C PRO A 44 28.91 -2.37 -1.10
N TYR A 45 29.86 -2.90 -1.88
CA TYR A 45 31.05 -3.59 -1.36
C TYR A 45 32.17 -2.62 -0.94
N SER A 46 32.04 -1.34 -1.22
CA SER A 46 33.00 -0.29 -0.82
C SER A 46 32.83 0.18 0.63
N ILE A 47 31.75 -0.21 1.32
CA ILE A 47 31.44 0.16 2.70
C ILE A 47 31.43 -1.06 3.61
N ASP A 48 31.50 -0.85 4.93
CA ASP A 48 31.33 -1.92 5.89
C ASP A 48 29.94 -2.53 5.81
N LEU A 49 29.83 -3.85 6.02
CA LEU A 49 28.55 -4.57 5.95
C LEU A 49 27.52 -4.00 6.92
N GLY A 50 27.94 -3.64 8.15
CA GLY A 50 27.07 -3.02 9.14
C GLY A 50 26.57 -1.62 8.81
N SER A 51 27.09 -1.01 7.73
CA SER A 51 26.66 0.30 7.24
C SER A 51 25.65 0.23 6.09
N ILE A 52 25.36 -0.98 5.60
CA ILE A 52 24.32 -1.16 4.58
C ILE A 52 22.95 -0.90 5.21
N ASP A 53 22.17 -0.02 4.59
CA ASP A 53 20.80 0.28 4.99
C ASP A 53 19.86 0.22 3.77
N PRO A 54 19.21 -0.94 3.50
CA PRO A 54 18.28 -1.06 2.38
C PRO A 54 17.01 -0.22 2.51
N SER A 55 16.73 0.35 3.68
CA SER A 55 15.59 1.26 3.87
C SER A 55 15.84 2.68 3.34
N HIS A 56 17.08 2.98 2.93
CA HIS A 56 17.47 4.31 2.47
C HIS A 56 16.72 4.70 1.18
N PRO A 57 15.92 5.79 1.17
CA PRO A 57 15.07 6.16 0.03
C PRO A 57 15.82 6.37 -1.28
N GLY A 58 17.05 6.89 -1.21
CA GLY A 58 17.89 7.12 -2.39
C GLY A 58 18.22 5.85 -3.18
N LEU A 59 18.23 4.67 -2.53
CA LEU A 59 18.44 3.39 -3.21
C LEU A 59 17.28 3.05 -4.15
N PHE A 60 16.06 3.40 -3.75
CA PHE A 60 14.86 3.22 -4.57
C PHE A 60 14.83 4.21 -5.73
N VAL A 61 15.14 5.50 -5.46
CA VAL A 61 15.18 6.55 -6.49
C VAL A 61 16.24 6.25 -7.54
N ALA A 62 17.41 5.78 -7.13
CA ALA A 62 18.51 5.44 -8.03
C ALA A 62 18.39 4.04 -8.67
N ASP A 63 17.40 3.22 -8.26
CA ASP A 63 17.22 1.82 -8.68
C ASP A 63 18.48 0.95 -8.42
N THR A 64 19.18 1.20 -7.30
CA THR A 64 20.43 0.50 -6.93
C THR A 64 20.26 -0.45 -5.75
N LEU A 65 19.05 -0.61 -5.24
CA LEU A 65 18.71 -1.44 -4.08
C LEU A 65 19.15 -2.91 -4.23
N TRP A 66 19.09 -3.44 -5.44
CA TRP A 66 19.31 -4.87 -5.72
C TRP A 66 20.71 -5.36 -5.36
N SER A 67 21.74 -4.57 -5.60
CA SER A 67 23.14 -4.90 -5.26
C SER A 67 23.36 -4.94 -3.75
N HIS A 68 22.64 -4.11 -2.98
CA HIS A 68 22.67 -4.13 -1.52
C HIS A 68 22.04 -5.40 -0.97
N PHE A 69 20.89 -5.79 -1.48
CA PHE A 69 20.26 -7.06 -1.12
C PHE A 69 21.08 -8.28 -1.57
N GLU A 70 21.76 -8.21 -2.72
CA GLU A 70 22.65 -9.28 -3.17
C GLU A 70 23.77 -9.51 -2.16
N ARG A 71 24.43 -8.44 -1.71
CA ARG A 71 25.48 -8.51 -0.70
C ARG A 71 24.96 -9.06 0.62
N LEU A 72 23.82 -8.57 1.14
CA LEU A 72 23.21 -9.06 2.37
C LEU A 72 22.86 -10.56 2.25
N ARG A 73 22.28 -10.99 1.13
CA ARG A 73 22.00 -12.43 0.92
C ARG A 73 23.24 -13.30 0.96
N ALA A 74 24.38 -12.77 0.50
CA ALA A 74 25.62 -13.52 0.44
C ALA A 74 26.36 -13.56 1.78
N GLU A 75 26.44 -12.43 2.49
CA GLU A 75 27.34 -12.24 3.64
C GLU A 75 26.59 -12.30 4.98
N ASP A 76 25.37 -11.72 5.08
CA ASP A 76 24.58 -11.70 6.31
C ASP A 76 23.08 -11.66 5.99
N PRO A 77 22.45 -12.81 5.68
CA PRO A 77 21.09 -12.86 5.16
C PRO A 77 19.98 -12.48 6.15
N VAL A 78 20.29 -12.40 7.44
CA VAL A 78 19.40 -11.90 8.51
C VAL A 78 20.16 -10.82 9.26
N HIS A 79 20.15 -9.62 8.70
CA HIS A 79 20.99 -8.50 9.12
C HIS A 79 20.25 -7.56 10.03
N PHE A 80 20.83 -7.17 11.16
CA PHE A 80 20.30 -6.17 12.07
C PHE A 80 20.86 -4.79 11.75
N HIS A 81 19.97 -3.85 11.51
CA HIS A 81 20.28 -2.44 11.36
C HIS A 81 20.03 -1.72 12.68
N GLU A 82 21.12 -1.32 13.36
CA GLU A 82 21.03 -0.60 14.63
C GLU A 82 20.50 0.82 14.45
N GLU A 83 20.88 1.44 13.34
CA GLU A 83 20.50 2.82 12.99
C GLU A 83 19.93 2.88 11.57
N SER A 84 18.72 3.40 11.46
CA SER A 84 18.10 3.80 10.19
C SER A 84 17.20 5.00 10.38
N MET A 85 16.67 5.57 9.31
CA MET A 85 15.68 6.64 9.40
C MET A 85 14.37 6.18 10.07
N PHE A 86 14.11 4.87 10.11
CA PHE A 86 12.93 4.25 10.71
C PHE A 86 13.19 3.64 12.10
N GLY A 87 14.37 3.88 12.68
CA GLY A 87 14.83 3.19 13.88
C GLY A 87 15.44 1.81 13.58
N PRO A 88 15.73 0.99 14.62
CA PRO A 88 16.34 -0.32 14.44
C PRO A 88 15.37 -1.31 13.78
N TYR A 89 15.88 -2.12 12.84
CA TYR A 89 15.08 -3.14 12.17
C TYR A 89 15.95 -4.32 11.68
N TRP A 90 15.33 -5.40 11.25
CA TRP A 90 15.97 -6.56 10.65
C TRP A 90 15.66 -6.66 9.16
N SER A 91 16.71 -6.84 8.34
CA SER A 91 16.55 -7.25 6.94
C SER A 91 16.62 -8.77 6.84
N VAL A 92 15.58 -9.38 6.29
CA VAL A 92 15.51 -10.83 6.03
C VAL A 92 15.50 -11.02 4.52
N THR A 93 16.58 -11.59 3.95
CA THR A 93 16.83 -11.51 2.50
C THR A 93 16.77 -12.85 1.77
N LYS A 94 16.76 -14.01 2.47
CA LYS A 94 16.60 -15.31 1.84
C LYS A 94 15.16 -15.80 1.84
N TYR A 95 14.70 -16.34 0.73
CA TYR A 95 13.33 -16.80 0.54
C TYR A 95 12.82 -17.71 1.69
N LYS A 96 13.63 -18.67 2.14
CA LYS A 96 13.19 -19.58 3.21
C LYS A 96 12.99 -18.87 4.54
N ASP A 97 13.83 -17.87 4.83
CA ASP A 97 13.76 -17.11 6.08
C ASP A 97 12.59 -16.14 6.02
N ILE A 98 12.36 -15.49 4.86
CA ILE A 98 11.16 -14.66 4.60
C ILE A 98 9.89 -15.50 4.81
N MET A 99 9.82 -16.71 4.20
CA MET A 99 8.67 -17.60 4.36
C MET A 99 8.51 -18.11 5.81
N TYR A 100 9.59 -18.20 6.57
CA TYR A 100 9.52 -18.54 7.99
C TYR A 100 8.90 -17.39 8.79
N VAL A 101 9.36 -16.16 8.59
CA VAL A 101 8.80 -14.96 9.23
C VAL A 101 7.32 -14.79 8.88
N ASP A 102 7.01 -14.81 7.60
CA ASP A 102 5.65 -14.59 7.08
C ASP A 102 4.61 -15.60 7.62
N ARG A 103 5.01 -16.85 7.83
CA ARG A 103 4.11 -17.92 8.29
C ARG A 103 3.97 -18.05 9.80
N ASN A 104 4.79 -17.37 10.57
CA ASN A 104 4.81 -17.50 12.03
C ASN A 104 4.36 -16.22 12.72
N HIS A 105 3.10 -15.85 12.49
CA HIS A 105 2.50 -14.64 13.08
C HIS A 105 2.55 -14.60 14.61
N GLU A 106 2.58 -15.76 15.30
CA GLU A 106 2.73 -15.83 16.75
C GLU A 106 4.08 -15.28 17.25
N LEU A 107 5.11 -15.31 16.38
CA LEU A 107 6.44 -14.78 16.66
C LEU A 107 6.68 -13.42 16.01
N PHE A 108 6.06 -13.20 14.84
CA PHE A 108 6.24 -12.02 14.00
C PHE A 108 4.87 -11.41 13.68
N SER A 109 4.41 -10.56 14.60
CA SER A 109 3.08 -9.94 14.52
C SER A 109 3.05 -8.82 13.49
N SER A 110 1.92 -8.71 12.76
CA SER A 110 1.60 -7.56 11.89
C SER A 110 0.71 -6.53 12.56
N GLN A 111 0.44 -6.67 13.87
CA GLN A 111 -0.44 -5.73 14.58
C GLN A 111 0.16 -4.33 14.63
N GLU A 112 -0.68 -3.31 14.36
CA GLU A 112 -0.29 -1.91 14.35
C GLU A 112 0.40 -1.48 15.66
N LYS A 113 -0.11 -1.93 16.81
CA LYS A 113 0.46 -1.64 18.14
C LYS A 113 1.85 -2.22 18.38
N LEU A 114 2.28 -3.20 17.56
CA LEU A 114 3.59 -3.85 17.63
C LEU A 114 4.54 -3.39 16.51
N GLY A 115 4.15 -2.39 15.72
CA GLY A 115 4.94 -1.85 14.62
C GLY A 115 4.22 -1.89 13.27
N GLY A 116 3.20 -2.73 13.12
CA GLY A 116 2.41 -2.80 11.90
C GLY A 116 3.14 -3.46 10.73
N ILE A 117 2.71 -3.12 9.51
CA ILE A 117 3.21 -3.69 8.25
C ILE A 117 4.23 -2.79 7.53
N ALA A 118 4.55 -1.63 8.11
CA ALA A 118 5.50 -0.67 7.55
C ALA A 118 6.67 -0.44 8.50
N LEU A 119 7.87 -0.22 7.93
CA LEU A 119 9.03 0.19 8.71
C LEU A 119 8.76 1.52 9.40
N GLY A 120 9.25 1.62 10.63
CA GLY A 120 9.12 2.83 11.43
C GLY A 120 7.79 2.97 12.12
N GLY A 121 6.82 2.12 11.85
CA GLY A 121 5.45 2.16 12.39
C GLY A 121 5.01 3.60 12.72
N SER A 122 3.81 3.98 12.84
CA SER A 122 3.53 5.36 13.27
C SER A 122 3.08 5.40 14.74
N PRO A 123 4.01 5.29 15.72
CA PRO A 123 3.64 5.35 17.14
C PRO A 123 2.98 6.69 17.53
N ASN A 124 3.14 7.71 16.67
CA ASN A 124 2.58 9.05 16.86
C ASN A 124 1.44 9.37 15.86
N ARG A 125 0.96 8.39 15.09
CA ARG A 125 -0.21 8.63 14.24
C ARG A 125 -1.38 8.95 15.16
N GLN A 126 -1.96 10.14 14.99
CA GLN A 126 -3.16 10.51 15.74
C GLN A 126 -4.23 9.47 15.41
N GLU A 127 -4.92 8.92 16.41
CA GLU A 127 -5.98 7.91 16.23
C GLU A 127 -7.02 8.36 15.19
N GLU A 128 -7.20 9.67 15.03
CA GLU A 128 -8.11 10.30 14.08
C GLU A 128 -7.79 9.95 12.60
N TYR A 129 -6.51 9.71 12.29
CA TYR A 129 -6.04 9.41 10.92
C TYR A 129 -5.63 7.95 10.74
N SER A 130 -5.88 7.10 11.74
CA SER A 130 -5.66 5.67 11.61
C SER A 130 -6.79 5.04 10.78
N LEU A 131 -6.42 4.20 9.82
CA LEU A 131 -7.34 3.35 9.05
C LEU A 131 -7.09 1.90 9.43
N PRO A 132 -7.78 1.36 10.43
CA PRO A 132 -7.63 -0.04 10.82
C PRO A 132 -7.98 -0.95 9.63
N MET A 133 -7.11 -1.91 9.33
CA MET A 133 -7.27 -2.87 8.23
C MET A 133 -6.99 -4.27 8.74
N PHE A 134 -7.67 -5.29 8.21
CA PHE A 134 -7.44 -6.66 8.65
C PHE A 134 -6.00 -7.14 8.38
N ILE A 135 -5.29 -6.56 7.40
CA ILE A 135 -3.86 -6.87 7.15
C ILE A 135 -2.95 -6.44 8.32
N GLN A 136 -3.40 -5.51 9.17
CA GLN A 136 -2.69 -5.01 10.36
C GLN A 136 -3.20 -5.66 11.64
N GLU A 137 -3.84 -6.82 11.53
CA GLU A 137 -4.35 -7.59 12.66
C GLU A 137 -3.74 -8.99 12.67
N ASP A 138 -3.64 -9.58 13.86
CA ASP A 138 -3.31 -11.00 14.01
C ASP A 138 -4.58 -11.86 14.11
N PRO A 139 -4.48 -13.19 13.92
CA PRO A 139 -5.57 -14.10 14.27
C PRO A 139 -5.99 -13.95 15.76
N PRO A 140 -7.28 -14.07 16.10
CA PRO A 140 -8.36 -14.56 15.22
C PRO A 140 -9.04 -13.47 14.39
N LYS A 141 -8.81 -12.16 14.67
CA LYS A 141 -9.52 -11.06 14.00
C LYS A 141 -9.18 -10.98 12.52
N HIS A 142 -7.89 -11.07 12.19
CA HIS A 142 -7.41 -11.16 10.80
C HIS A 142 -8.17 -12.24 10.02
N ASP A 143 -8.16 -13.47 10.53
CA ASP A 143 -8.74 -14.60 9.83
C ASP A 143 -10.25 -14.45 9.68
N ALA A 144 -10.93 -13.96 10.71
CA ALA A 144 -12.37 -13.74 10.68
C ALA A 144 -12.75 -12.78 9.55
N GLN A 145 -12.09 -11.62 9.45
CA GLN A 145 -12.41 -10.61 8.45
C GLN A 145 -11.93 -11.00 7.03
N ARG A 146 -10.72 -11.54 6.92
CA ARG A 146 -10.19 -11.99 5.63
C ARG A 146 -11.01 -13.11 5.01
N ASN A 147 -11.51 -14.04 5.83
CA ASN A 147 -12.34 -15.16 5.37
C ASN A 147 -13.68 -14.71 4.79
N VAL A 148 -14.18 -13.53 5.15
CA VAL A 148 -15.39 -12.96 4.55
C VAL A 148 -15.20 -12.73 3.06
N VAL A 149 -14.08 -12.12 2.65
CA VAL A 149 -13.82 -11.72 1.26
C VAL A 149 -13.08 -12.79 0.43
N SER A 150 -12.38 -13.72 1.09
CA SER A 150 -11.58 -14.77 0.45
C SER A 150 -12.35 -15.63 -0.59
N PRO A 151 -13.64 -15.96 -0.40
CA PRO A 151 -14.40 -16.71 -1.39
C PRO A 151 -14.48 -16.05 -2.77
N MET A 152 -14.40 -14.71 -2.85
CA MET A 152 -14.38 -14.00 -4.12
C MET A 152 -13.18 -14.39 -5.01
N PHE A 153 -12.05 -14.72 -4.39
CA PHE A 153 -10.76 -14.92 -5.05
C PHE A 153 -10.35 -16.39 -5.21
N VAL A 154 -11.24 -17.34 -4.90
CA VAL A 154 -10.94 -18.76 -5.13
C VAL A 154 -10.92 -19.08 -6.64
N PRO A 155 -10.09 -20.05 -7.10
CA PRO A 155 -9.90 -20.33 -8.52
C PRO A 155 -11.20 -20.58 -9.31
N ARG A 156 -12.20 -21.20 -8.67
CA ARG A 156 -13.51 -21.44 -9.31
C ARG A 156 -14.22 -20.13 -9.65
N ASN A 157 -14.31 -19.21 -8.68
CA ASN A 157 -15.02 -17.94 -8.88
C ASN A 157 -14.25 -17.00 -9.81
N LEU A 158 -12.90 -17.07 -9.81
CA LEU A 158 -12.08 -16.36 -10.78
C LEU A 158 -12.28 -16.88 -12.20
N ALA A 159 -12.47 -18.21 -12.38
CA ALA A 159 -12.78 -18.78 -13.67
C ALA A 159 -14.14 -18.31 -14.22
N ASP A 160 -15.12 -18.07 -13.32
CA ASP A 160 -16.42 -17.51 -13.72
C ASP A 160 -16.33 -16.04 -14.17
N LEU A 161 -15.31 -15.29 -13.72
CA LEU A 161 -15.02 -13.92 -14.16
C LEU A 161 -14.25 -13.85 -15.49
N GLU A 162 -13.55 -14.91 -15.90
CA GLU A 162 -12.71 -14.89 -17.10
C GLU A 162 -13.45 -14.43 -18.38
N PRO A 163 -14.67 -14.90 -18.71
CA PRO A 163 -15.40 -14.42 -19.87
C PRO A 163 -15.64 -12.90 -19.86
N LEU A 164 -15.99 -12.34 -18.69
CA LEU A 164 -16.22 -10.91 -18.52
C LEU A 164 -14.92 -10.12 -18.68
N ILE A 165 -13.82 -10.60 -18.07
CA ILE A 165 -12.50 -9.97 -18.20
C ILE A 165 -12.09 -9.93 -19.67
N ARG A 166 -12.27 -11.04 -20.38
CA ARG A 166 -11.92 -11.17 -21.81
C ARG A 166 -12.76 -10.23 -22.68
N GLU A 167 -14.06 -10.14 -22.43
CA GLU A 167 -14.96 -9.21 -23.12
C GLU A 167 -14.52 -7.75 -22.92
N ARG A 168 -14.28 -7.34 -21.68
CA ARG A 168 -13.82 -5.99 -21.35
C ARG A 168 -12.49 -5.65 -21.97
N ALA A 169 -11.51 -6.55 -21.84
CA ALA A 169 -10.20 -6.37 -22.46
C ALA A 169 -10.32 -6.22 -23.97
N SER A 170 -11.14 -7.05 -24.65
CA SER A 170 -11.39 -6.92 -26.09
C SER A 170 -12.01 -5.57 -26.44
N ASN A 171 -13.04 -5.15 -25.70
CA ASN A 171 -13.70 -3.87 -25.95
C ASN A 171 -12.75 -2.67 -25.76
N ILE A 172 -11.90 -2.71 -24.74
CA ILE A 172 -10.87 -1.67 -24.51
C ILE A 172 -9.92 -1.63 -25.69
N LEU A 173 -9.35 -2.79 -26.09
CA LEU A 173 -8.36 -2.87 -27.16
C LEU A 173 -8.94 -2.48 -28.52
N ASP A 174 -10.20 -2.85 -28.83
CA ASP A 174 -10.87 -2.51 -30.08
C ASP A 174 -11.14 -1.01 -30.22
N ASN A 175 -11.28 -0.27 -29.12
CA ASN A 175 -11.51 1.17 -29.08
C ASN A 175 -10.22 2.01 -28.94
N LEU A 176 -9.04 1.40 -28.93
CA LEU A 176 -7.79 2.14 -28.86
C LEU A 176 -7.55 3.01 -30.09
N PRO A 177 -6.94 4.20 -29.95
CA PRO A 177 -6.53 5.03 -31.06
C PRO A 177 -5.63 4.26 -32.03
N ARG A 178 -5.80 4.51 -33.34
CA ARG A 178 -4.98 3.87 -34.39
C ARG A 178 -4.10 4.89 -35.10
N ASN A 179 -2.83 4.56 -35.27
CA ASN A 179 -1.82 5.41 -35.93
C ASN A 179 -1.54 6.74 -35.21
N GLU A 180 -1.77 6.79 -33.90
CA GLU A 180 -1.42 7.91 -33.04
C GLU A 180 -0.92 7.40 -31.68
N GLU A 181 -0.15 8.22 -30.98
CA GLU A 181 0.35 7.92 -29.63
C GLU A 181 -0.78 8.05 -28.61
N PHE A 182 -0.80 7.13 -27.63
CA PHE A 182 -1.73 7.18 -26.52
C PHE A 182 -1.06 6.65 -25.25
N ASN A 183 -1.62 7.00 -24.09
CA ASN A 183 -1.16 6.51 -22.81
C ASN A 183 -1.76 5.12 -22.54
N TRP A 184 -0.91 4.07 -22.64
CA TRP A 184 -1.34 2.69 -22.40
C TRP A 184 -1.90 2.49 -20.99
N VAL A 185 -1.22 3.02 -19.97
CA VAL A 185 -1.62 2.85 -18.57
C VAL A 185 -3.06 3.38 -18.37
N ARG A 186 -3.33 4.61 -18.83
CA ARG A 186 -4.68 5.21 -18.69
C ARG A 186 -5.72 4.50 -19.53
N SER A 187 -5.39 4.18 -20.78
CA SER A 187 -6.38 3.67 -21.74
C SER A 187 -6.65 2.17 -21.60
N VAL A 188 -5.73 1.41 -21.01
CA VAL A 188 -5.85 -0.06 -20.90
C VAL A 188 -5.78 -0.52 -19.45
N SER A 189 -4.65 -0.28 -18.77
CA SER A 189 -4.42 -0.85 -17.43
C SER A 189 -5.44 -0.33 -16.42
N VAL A 190 -5.49 0.99 -16.24
CA VAL A 190 -6.41 1.65 -15.31
C VAL A 190 -7.87 1.35 -15.67
N GLU A 191 -8.22 1.42 -16.95
CA GLU A 191 -9.59 1.20 -17.40
C GLU A 191 -10.07 -0.23 -17.10
N LEU A 192 -9.26 -1.26 -17.41
CA LEU A 192 -9.62 -2.65 -17.14
C LEU A 192 -9.74 -2.91 -15.63
N THR A 193 -8.75 -2.45 -14.85
CA THR A 193 -8.74 -2.65 -13.40
C THR A 193 -9.93 -1.96 -12.74
N ALA A 194 -10.19 -0.69 -13.08
CA ALA A 194 -11.33 0.06 -12.55
C ALA A 194 -12.68 -0.61 -12.85
N GLN A 195 -12.88 -1.11 -14.09
CA GLN A 195 -14.08 -1.86 -14.45
C GLN A 195 -14.23 -3.15 -13.63
N MET A 196 -13.14 -3.87 -13.41
CA MET A 196 -13.19 -5.10 -12.63
C MET A 196 -13.45 -4.85 -11.16
N LEU A 197 -12.79 -3.85 -10.55
CA LEU A 197 -13.05 -3.46 -9.17
C LEU A 197 -14.51 -3.02 -8.97
N ALA A 198 -15.05 -2.18 -9.85
CA ALA A 198 -16.45 -1.79 -9.80
C ALA A 198 -17.39 -3.02 -9.82
N THR A 199 -17.03 -4.07 -10.56
CA THR A 199 -17.79 -5.32 -10.56
C THR A 199 -17.64 -6.10 -9.26
N LEU A 200 -16.43 -6.20 -8.70
CA LEU A 200 -16.19 -6.93 -7.47
C LEU A 200 -16.91 -6.29 -6.27
N PHE A 201 -17.03 -4.96 -6.26
CA PHE A 201 -17.78 -4.21 -5.25
C PHE A 201 -19.28 -4.06 -5.55
N ASP A 202 -19.74 -4.46 -6.75
CA ASP A 202 -21.11 -4.24 -7.26
C ASP A 202 -21.53 -2.75 -7.19
N ILE A 203 -20.64 -1.86 -7.66
CA ILE A 203 -20.90 -0.43 -7.78
C ILE A 203 -21.17 -0.05 -9.25
N PRO A 204 -21.84 1.08 -9.53
CA PRO A 204 -22.07 1.55 -10.88
C PRO A 204 -20.77 1.74 -11.68
N GLN A 205 -20.78 1.31 -12.95
CA GLN A 205 -19.57 1.42 -13.80
C GLN A 205 -19.17 2.89 -14.09
N GLU A 206 -20.11 3.82 -14.01
CA GLU A 206 -19.87 5.25 -14.09
C GLU A 206 -19.03 5.78 -12.94
N ASP A 207 -19.06 5.12 -11.77
CA ASP A 207 -18.29 5.50 -10.58
C ASP A 207 -16.92 4.86 -10.52
N ARG A 208 -16.56 3.95 -11.46
CA ARG A 208 -15.32 3.18 -11.40
C ARG A 208 -14.05 4.02 -11.24
N MET A 209 -14.02 5.23 -11.81
CA MET A 209 -12.83 6.08 -11.74
C MET A 209 -12.62 6.69 -10.36
N LYS A 210 -13.65 6.76 -9.52
CA LYS A 210 -13.53 7.16 -8.11
C LYS A 210 -12.63 6.18 -7.34
N LEU A 211 -12.66 4.87 -7.68
CA LEU A 211 -11.80 3.87 -7.03
C LEU A 211 -10.31 4.16 -7.29
N ILE A 212 -9.99 4.64 -8.49
CA ILE A 212 -8.64 5.03 -8.84
C ILE A 212 -8.24 6.31 -8.08
N GLU A 213 -9.08 7.32 -8.08
CA GLU A 213 -8.86 8.58 -7.38
C GLU A 213 -8.63 8.36 -5.88
N TRP A 214 -9.43 7.52 -5.24
CA TRP A 214 -9.25 7.20 -3.81
C TRP A 214 -7.99 6.40 -3.54
N SER A 215 -7.62 5.45 -4.43
CA SER A 215 -6.36 4.71 -4.35
C SER A 215 -5.15 5.64 -4.48
N ASP A 216 -5.16 6.49 -5.50
CA ASP A 216 -4.11 7.49 -5.71
C ASP A 216 -4.00 8.46 -4.53
N THR A 217 -5.15 8.89 -3.97
CA THR A 217 -5.19 9.78 -2.81
C THR A 217 -4.49 9.19 -1.59
N ILE A 218 -4.84 7.95 -1.22
CA ILE A 218 -4.26 7.36 0.02
C ILE A 218 -2.75 7.14 -0.11
N GLN A 219 -2.26 6.87 -1.31
CA GLN A 219 -0.83 6.67 -1.57
C GLN A 219 -0.05 7.99 -1.59
N ASN A 220 -0.71 9.11 -1.86
CA ASN A 220 -0.10 10.43 -2.04
C ASN A 220 -0.58 11.48 -1.03
N LEU A 221 -1.15 11.07 0.11
CA LEU A 221 -1.65 11.98 1.14
C LEU A 221 -0.63 13.00 1.64
N SER A 222 0.64 12.63 1.64
CA SER A 222 1.74 13.47 2.11
C SER A 222 2.50 14.16 0.97
N ASP A 223 1.99 14.12 -0.26
CA ASP A 223 2.66 14.76 -1.39
C ASP A 223 2.07 16.16 -1.66
N PRO A 224 2.80 17.24 -1.28
CA PRO A 224 2.34 18.62 -1.49
C PRO A 224 2.35 19.06 -2.97
N GLU A 225 2.84 18.24 -3.90
CA GLU A 225 2.66 18.47 -5.34
C GLU A 225 1.26 18.03 -5.81
N ILE A 226 0.57 17.19 -5.02
CA ILE A 226 -0.78 16.68 -5.33
C ILE A 226 -1.83 17.38 -4.48
N PHE A 227 -1.57 17.59 -3.19
CA PHE A 227 -2.45 18.27 -2.25
C PHE A 227 -1.73 19.47 -1.64
N GLU A 228 -2.35 20.66 -1.67
CA GLU A 228 -1.77 21.86 -1.02
C GLU A 228 -1.69 21.68 0.50
N THR A 229 -2.66 20.95 1.06
CA THR A 229 -2.69 20.58 2.48
C THR A 229 -3.11 19.12 2.67
N PRO A 230 -2.66 18.45 3.75
CA PRO A 230 -3.10 17.10 4.07
C PRO A 230 -4.63 16.98 4.24
N GLU A 231 -5.27 18.03 4.74
CA GLU A 231 -6.71 18.10 4.96
C GLU A 231 -7.49 17.92 3.65
N GLU A 232 -6.96 18.40 2.52
CA GLU A 232 -7.58 18.19 1.20
C GLU A 232 -7.62 16.71 0.83
N GLY A 233 -6.50 16.00 1.01
CA GLY A 233 -6.45 14.56 0.78
C GLY A 233 -7.40 13.79 1.72
N PHE A 234 -7.47 14.18 2.99
CA PHE A 234 -8.42 13.58 3.93
C PHE A 234 -9.88 13.86 3.55
N GLN A 235 -10.21 15.02 2.97
CA GLN A 235 -11.57 15.27 2.48
C GLN A 235 -11.97 14.26 1.41
N VAL A 236 -11.09 13.94 0.47
CA VAL A 236 -11.32 12.90 -0.55
C VAL A 236 -11.55 11.54 0.09
N LEU A 237 -10.79 11.18 1.12
CA LEU A 237 -11.01 9.93 1.87
C LEU A 237 -12.32 9.93 2.67
N PHE A 238 -12.76 11.07 3.20
CA PHE A 238 -14.07 11.17 3.85
C PHE A 238 -15.23 11.07 2.83
N GLU A 239 -15.06 11.54 1.61
CA GLU A 239 -16.03 11.29 0.53
C GLU A 239 -16.12 9.81 0.20
N CYS A 240 -14.97 9.13 0.11
CA CYS A 240 -14.90 7.67 -0.05
C CYS A 240 -15.63 6.95 1.09
N LEU A 241 -15.38 7.34 2.35
CA LEU A 241 -16.07 6.79 3.51
C LEU A 241 -17.59 6.98 3.41
N GLY A 242 -18.04 8.19 3.09
CA GLY A 242 -19.47 8.49 2.93
C GLY A 242 -20.11 7.61 1.86
N TYR A 243 -19.49 7.50 0.70
CA TYR A 243 -19.96 6.69 -0.42
C TYR A 243 -20.10 5.22 -0.04
N PHE A 244 -19.06 4.62 0.55
CA PHE A 244 -19.09 3.20 0.93
C PHE A 244 -19.97 2.94 2.15
N GLN A 245 -20.09 3.88 3.08
CA GLN A 245 -20.99 3.76 4.23
C GLN A 245 -22.46 3.72 3.78
N GLU A 246 -22.85 4.58 2.85
CA GLU A 246 -24.20 4.58 2.29
C GLU A 246 -24.50 3.24 1.60
N LEU A 247 -23.61 2.78 0.73
CA LEU A 247 -23.78 1.49 0.06
C LEU A 247 -23.82 0.31 1.03
N PHE A 248 -22.95 0.32 2.05
CA PHE A 248 -22.91 -0.72 3.09
C PHE A 248 -24.23 -0.79 3.86
N ASP A 249 -24.79 0.35 4.26
CA ASP A 249 -26.07 0.45 4.94
C ASP A 249 -27.25 0.04 4.06
N GLU A 250 -27.16 0.28 2.75
CA GLU A 250 -28.13 -0.21 1.77
C GLU A 250 -28.03 -1.72 1.60
N ARG A 251 -26.82 -2.29 1.49
CA ARG A 251 -26.62 -3.74 1.38
C ARG A 251 -27.15 -4.50 2.59
N LYS A 252 -27.01 -3.98 3.80
CA LYS A 252 -27.59 -4.57 5.01
C LYS A 252 -29.11 -4.75 4.93
N LYS A 253 -29.82 -3.93 4.15
CA LYS A 253 -31.27 -3.97 3.98
C LYS A 253 -31.73 -4.89 2.85
N GLN A 254 -30.79 -5.34 2.00
CA GLN A 254 -31.06 -6.17 0.84
C GLN A 254 -30.71 -7.66 1.14
N PRO A 255 -31.20 -8.62 0.37
CA PRO A 255 -30.71 -9.98 0.45
C PRO A 255 -29.21 -10.03 0.11
N PRO A 256 -28.44 -10.94 0.77
CA PRO A 256 -27.04 -11.14 0.47
C PRO A 256 -26.77 -11.41 -1.02
N LYS A 257 -25.76 -10.75 -1.57
CA LYS A 257 -25.24 -10.98 -2.92
C LYS A 257 -23.79 -11.42 -2.86
N PHE A 258 -23.29 -11.97 -3.96
CA PHE A 258 -21.90 -12.37 -4.08
C PHE A 258 -21.07 -11.22 -4.67
N ASP A 259 -20.87 -10.18 -3.86
CA ASP A 259 -19.98 -9.05 -4.10
C ASP A 259 -19.29 -8.68 -2.78
N LEU A 260 -18.14 -8.00 -2.86
CA LEU A 260 -17.31 -7.70 -1.68
C LEU A 260 -18.07 -6.91 -0.62
N LEU A 261 -18.85 -5.92 -1.04
CA LEU A 261 -19.55 -5.04 -0.11
C LEU A 261 -20.72 -5.76 0.59
N SER A 262 -21.48 -6.55 -0.17
CA SER A 262 -22.56 -7.36 0.40
C SER A 262 -22.03 -8.43 1.34
N MET A 263 -20.89 -9.06 1.01
CA MET A 263 -20.25 -10.05 1.89
C MET A 263 -19.85 -9.41 3.21
N LEU A 264 -19.18 -8.25 3.18
CA LEU A 264 -18.82 -7.50 4.39
C LEU A 264 -20.05 -7.05 5.20
N ALA A 265 -21.14 -6.66 4.53
CA ALA A 265 -22.35 -6.13 5.17
C ALA A 265 -23.20 -7.19 5.89
N HIS A 266 -23.03 -8.47 5.56
CA HIS A 266 -23.88 -9.54 6.10
C HIS A 266 -23.16 -10.52 7.03
N ASP A 267 -21.82 -10.54 7.03
CA ASP A 267 -21.07 -11.45 7.92
C ASP A 267 -21.02 -10.92 9.35
N ASP A 268 -21.15 -11.82 10.32
CA ASP A 268 -21.15 -11.48 11.74
C ASP A 268 -19.85 -10.84 12.23
N SER A 269 -18.72 -11.11 11.57
CA SER A 269 -17.40 -10.54 11.91
C SER A 269 -17.17 -9.13 11.37
N THR A 270 -17.99 -8.68 10.40
CA THR A 270 -17.75 -7.42 9.68
C THR A 270 -18.96 -6.48 9.61
N LYS A 271 -20.18 -6.99 9.76
CA LYS A 271 -21.41 -6.19 9.62
C LYS A 271 -21.52 -4.99 10.58
N ASP A 272 -20.87 -5.08 11.74
CA ASP A 272 -20.91 -4.05 12.79
C ASP A 272 -19.54 -3.33 12.94
N MET A 273 -18.68 -3.36 11.92
CA MET A 273 -17.42 -2.60 11.89
C MET A 273 -17.67 -1.11 12.11
N PRO A 274 -16.82 -0.41 12.88
CA PRO A 274 -16.79 1.05 12.89
C PRO A 274 -16.53 1.62 11.49
N PRO A 275 -17.02 2.83 11.18
CA PRO A 275 -16.84 3.44 9.85
C PRO A 275 -15.37 3.52 9.39
N GLN A 276 -14.45 3.84 10.27
CA GLN A 276 -13.01 3.88 9.95
C GLN A 276 -12.43 2.51 9.59
N GLU A 277 -12.85 1.45 10.27
CA GLU A 277 -12.43 0.09 9.96
C GLU A 277 -13.05 -0.41 8.64
N LEU A 278 -14.31 -0.03 8.36
CA LEU A 278 -14.91 -0.26 7.05
C LEU A 278 -14.11 0.42 5.95
N LEU A 279 -13.80 1.71 6.11
CA LEU A 279 -12.98 2.47 5.15
C LEU A 279 -11.61 1.80 4.97
N GLY A 280 -10.91 1.47 6.05
CA GLY A 280 -9.61 0.82 5.99
C GLY A 280 -9.64 -0.49 5.21
N ASN A 281 -10.62 -1.37 5.48
CA ASN A 281 -10.76 -2.64 4.78
C ASN A 281 -11.17 -2.45 3.31
N VAL A 282 -12.03 -1.49 3.00
CA VAL A 282 -12.40 -1.15 1.61
C VAL A 282 -11.18 -0.61 0.86
N MET A 283 -10.44 0.32 1.46
CA MET A 283 -9.22 0.88 0.86
C MET A 283 -8.15 -0.18 0.64
N LEU A 284 -7.96 -1.10 1.58
CA LEU A 284 -7.05 -2.24 1.40
C LEU A 284 -7.40 -3.07 0.15
N LEU A 285 -8.70 -3.34 -0.05
CA LEU A 285 -9.17 -4.11 -1.20
C LEU A 285 -9.08 -3.32 -2.52
N ILE A 286 -9.29 -1.99 -2.49
CA ILE A 286 -9.16 -1.12 -3.66
C ILE A 286 -7.68 -1.01 -4.06
N VAL A 287 -6.80 -0.64 -3.13
CA VAL A 287 -5.35 -0.49 -3.39
C VAL A 287 -4.75 -1.81 -3.85
N GLY A 288 -5.01 -2.91 -3.14
CA GLY A 288 -4.52 -4.24 -3.52
C GLY A 288 -5.08 -4.79 -4.83
N GLY A 289 -6.10 -4.15 -5.40
CA GLY A 289 -6.67 -4.48 -6.70
C GLY A 289 -6.24 -3.54 -7.83
N ASN A 290 -5.80 -2.32 -7.52
CA ASN A 290 -5.34 -1.34 -8.50
C ASN A 290 -3.85 -1.49 -8.83
N ASP A 291 -3.03 -1.84 -7.83
CA ASP A 291 -1.58 -1.96 -7.89
C ASP A 291 -1.18 -3.43 -7.82
#